data_c0b499b05420220cb67bd67a91c73d69
#
_entry.id   c0b499b05420220cb67bd67a91c73d69
#
_cell.length_a   1.000
_cell.length_b   1.000
_cell.length_c   1.000
_cell.angle_alpha   90.00
_cell.angle_beta   90.00
_cell.angle_gamma   90.00
#
_symmetry.space_group_name_H-M   'P 1'
#
loop_
_entity.id
_entity.type
_entity.pdbx_description
1 polymer ?
#
loop_
_entity_poly.entity_id
_entity_poly.type
_entity_poly.pdbx_seq_one_letter_code
_entity_poly.pdbx_strand_id
1 'polypeptide(L)'
;MAVSRARRMPGNRRTSETLRWRVGQLIADEQWSPRQISGWLKKEEGTSISHETIYKMIRSDKTGKLAKNCRHKMKYHRRKSISHETKATNIKNRISIHERPAEADGKRFGDWEMDLIVDSNGNAILTMIERSTNFLLMAKLREGKKSMPLAKTVWRLLLPYKGENLKTITTDNGSEFAAHEWITEKLGVPVFFTDAYSSWQKGGVENTNKLVRQYIPKGMDISEVTDRRIASIQAKINRRPREKLNFSTPKEEFFKVYS
;
A
#
# COMPACT_ATOMS: atom_id res chain seq x y z
N MET A 1 -37.35 17.74 -45.32
CA MET A 1 -36.42 16.97 -44.49
C MET A 1 -36.27 17.66 -43.13
N ALA A 2 -36.74 17.07 -42.06
CA ALA A 2 -36.65 17.65 -40.70
C ALA A 2 -35.29 17.31 -40.11
N VAL A 3 -34.49 18.33 -39.87
CA VAL A 3 -33.19 18.18 -39.15
C VAL A 3 -33.52 17.90 -37.70
N SER A 4 -33.22 16.67 -37.21
CA SER A 4 -33.36 16.29 -35.80
C SER A 4 -32.43 17.17 -34.97
N ARG A 5 -32.97 18.09 -34.16
CA ARG A 5 -32.18 18.83 -33.17
C ARG A 5 -31.66 17.86 -32.14
N ALA A 6 -30.33 17.68 -32.11
CA ALA A 6 -29.64 16.92 -31.07
C ALA A 6 -30.12 17.40 -29.69
N ARG A 7 -30.67 16.50 -28.88
CA ARG A 7 -31.07 16.79 -27.49
C ARG A 7 -29.87 17.35 -26.75
N ARG A 8 -29.92 18.59 -26.32
CA ARG A 8 -28.93 19.16 -25.40
C ARG A 8 -28.87 18.30 -24.17
N MET A 9 -27.68 17.75 -23.89
CA MET A 9 -27.43 17.06 -22.63
C MET A 9 -27.79 17.98 -21.45
N PRO A 10 -28.46 17.47 -20.41
CA PRO A 10 -28.82 18.30 -19.25
C PRO A 10 -27.56 18.93 -18.69
N GLY A 11 -27.58 20.24 -18.52
CA GLY A 11 -26.43 21.00 -18.01
C GLY A 11 -25.94 20.44 -16.66
N ASN A 12 -24.64 20.55 -16.43
CA ASN A 12 -23.92 20.07 -15.24
C ASN A 12 -24.74 20.33 -13.96
N ARG A 13 -25.36 19.28 -13.39
CA ARG A 13 -26.06 19.38 -12.11
C ARG A 13 -25.04 19.81 -11.06
N ARG A 14 -25.28 20.96 -10.44
CA ARG A 14 -24.39 21.48 -9.37
C ARG A 14 -24.30 20.44 -8.26
N THR A 15 -23.10 20.00 -7.92
CA THR A 15 -22.87 19.09 -6.77
C THR A 15 -23.42 19.75 -5.51
N SER A 16 -24.25 19.04 -4.73
CA SER A 16 -24.83 19.58 -3.49
C SER A 16 -23.73 19.97 -2.49
N GLU A 17 -24.02 20.92 -1.62
CA GLU A 17 -23.07 21.35 -0.59
C GLU A 17 -22.74 20.22 0.39
N THR A 18 -23.73 19.42 0.78
CA THR A 18 -23.58 18.24 1.62
C THR A 18 -22.58 17.25 1.02
N LEU A 19 -22.69 16.95 -0.28
CA LEU A 19 -21.77 16.05 -0.95
C LEU A 19 -20.35 16.65 -1.06
N ARG A 20 -20.26 17.97 -1.30
CA ARG A 20 -18.97 18.67 -1.29
C ARG A 20 -18.28 18.57 0.07
N TRP A 21 -19.02 18.80 1.13
CA TRP A 21 -18.52 18.68 2.50
C TRP A 21 -18.07 17.26 2.79
N ARG A 22 -18.89 16.24 2.45
CA ARG A 22 -18.54 14.82 2.61
C ARG A 22 -17.26 14.45 1.89
N VAL A 23 -17.12 14.84 0.63
CA VAL A 23 -15.88 14.65 -0.16
C VAL A 23 -14.70 15.35 0.50
N GLY A 24 -14.89 16.57 0.99
CA GLY A 24 -13.87 17.34 1.70
C GLY A 24 -13.36 16.62 2.95
N GLN A 25 -14.24 16.02 3.76
CA GLN A 25 -13.87 15.21 4.92
C GLN A 25 -13.07 13.98 4.53
N LEU A 26 -13.52 13.20 3.54
CA LEU A 26 -12.82 12.01 3.09
C LEU A 26 -11.39 12.33 2.57
N ILE A 27 -11.20 13.51 1.98
CA ILE A 27 -9.87 13.99 1.57
C ILE A 27 -9.05 14.41 2.80
N ALA A 28 -9.63 15.17 3.72
CA ALA A 28 -8.92 15.76 4.85
C ALA A 28 -8.54 14.70 5.91
N ASP A 29 -9.49 13.87 6.30
CA ASP A 29 -9.36 12.96 7.43
C ASP A 29 -8.77 11.60 7.02
N GLU A 30 -9.28 11.03 5.92
CA GLU A 30 -8.87 9.71 5.43
C GLU A 30 -7.80 9.78 4.34
N GLN A 31 -7.58 10.96 3.73
CA GLN A 31 -6.61 11.18 2.66
C GLN A 31 -6.82 10.27 1.44
N TRP A 32 -8.08 9.94 1.15
CA TRP A 32 -8.42 9.14 -0.01
C TRP A 32 -8.24 9.92 -1.32
N SER A 33 -7.91 9.22 -2.38
CA SER A 33 -7.83 9.83 -3.70
C SER A 33 -9.22 10.06 -4.28
N PRO A 34 -9.39 11.02 -5.22
CA PRO A 34 -10.66 11.25 -5.90
C PRO A 34 -11.29 9.99 -6.50
N ARG A 35 -10.48 9.07 -7.02
CA ARG A 35 -10.96 7.80 -7.59
C ARG A 35 -11.49 6.86 -6.50
N GLN A 36 -10.80 6.80 -5.36
CA GLN A 36 -11.26 6.01 -4.21
C GLN A 36 -12.58 6.54 -3.64
N ILE A 37 -12.69 7.87 -3.50
CA ILE A 37 -13.90 8.52 -3.02
C ILE A 37 -15.08 8.27 -3.98
N SER A 38 -14.86 8.47 -5.27
CA SER A 38 -15.89 8.26 -6.30
C SER A 38 -16.43 6.83 -6.28
N GLY A 39 -15.55 5.83 -6.24
CA GLY A 39 -15.95 4.43 -6.23
C GLY A 39 -16.61 4.00 -4.93
N TRP A 40 -16.07 4.43 -3.80
CA TRP A 40 -16.61 4.11 -2.48
C TRP A 40 -18.00 4.75 -2.25
N LEU A 41 -18.19 6.03 -2.58
CA LEU A 41 -19.50 6.69 -2.47
C LEU A 41 -20.56 6.00 -3.35
N LYS A 42 -20.16 5.55 -4.54
CA LYS A 42 -21.07 4.80 -5.41
C LYS A 42 -21.47 3.46 -4.81
N LYS A 43 -20.50 2.76 -4.19
CA LYS A 43 -20.69 1.41 -3.63
C LYS A 43 -21.47 1.45 -2.31
N GLU A 44 -21.06 2.29 -1.36
CA GLU A 44 -21.55 2.27 0.02
C GLU A 44 -22.71 3.23 0.26
N GLU A 45 -22.74 4.39 -0.41
CA GLU A 45 -23.74 5.43 -0.20
C GLU A 45 -24.70 5.59 -1.42
N GLY A 46 -24.54 4.77 -2.48
CA GLY A 46 -25.35 4.88 -3.70
C GLY A 46 -25.18 6.22 -4.44
N THR A 47 -24.24 7.05 -4.00
CA THR A 47 -24.05 8.42 -4.50
C THR A 47 -23.03 8.45 -5.62
N SER A 48 -23.44 8.90 -6.81
CA SER A 48 -22.57 9.00 -7.98
C SER A 48 -21.95 10.39 -8.12
N ILE A 49 -20.64 10.47 -8.05
CA ILE A 49 -19.83 11.64 -8.37
C ILE A 49 -18.58 11.22 -9.13
N SER A 50 -18.25 11.86 -10.26
CA SER A 50 -17.07 11.50 -11.01
C SER A 50 -15.79 11.97 -10.30
N HIS A 51 -14.71 11.20 -10.41
CA HIS A 51 -13.41 11.60 -9.86
C HIS A 51 -12.89 12.91 -10.47
N GLU A 52 -13.24 13.22 -11.74
CA GLU A 52 -12.92 14.50 -12.37
C GLU A 52 -13.63 15.68 -11.69
N THR A 53 -14.90 15.50 -11.29
CA THR A 53 -15.63 16.52 -10.51
C THR A 53 -14.93 16.78 -9.19
N ILE A 54 -14.45 15.74 -8.51
CA ILE A 54 -13.69 15.86 -7.27
C ILE A 54 -12.34 16.56 -7.52
N TYR A 55 -11.64 16.26 -8.61
CA TYR A 55 -10.42 16.98 -8.99
C TYR A 55 -10.69 18.48 -9.25
N LYS A 56 -11.82 18.82 -9.91
CA LYS A 56 -12.22 20.22 -10.09
C LYS A 56 -12.48 20.91 -8.75
N MET A 57 -13.14 20.23 -7.79
CA MET A 57 -13.34 20.76 -6.44
C MET A 57 -12.01 21.05 -5.73
N ILE A 58 -11.03 20.13 -5.82
CA ILE A 58 -9.70 20.33 -5.22
C ILE A 58 -8.97 21.51 -5.85
N ARG A 59 -9.02 21.65 -7.18
CA ARG A 59 -8.38 22.77 -7.89
C ARG A 59 -9.06 24.11 -7.61
N SER A 60 -10.36 24.13 -7.35
CA SER A 60 -11.12 25.33 -7.03
C SER A 60 -11.03 25.74 -5.54
N ASP A 61 -10.44 24.90 -4.70
CA ASP A 61 -10.21 25.21 -3.28
C ASP A 61 -9.13 26.29 -3.10
N LYS A 62 -9.58 27.54 -2.94
CA LYS A 62 -8.71 28.71 -2.74
C LYS A 62 -7.82 28.61 -1.47
N THR A 63 -8.24 27.81 -0.49
CA THR A 63 -7.48 27.61 0.77
C THR A 63 -6.29 26.65 0.57
N GLY A 64 -6.30 25.85 -0.48
CA GLY A 64 -5.29 24.82 -0.76
C GLY A 64 -5.26 23.66 0.26
N LYS A 65 -6.20 23.62 1.20
CA LYS A 65 -6.27 22.59 2.24
C LYS A 65 -6.51 21.21 1.64
N LEU A 66 -7.40 21.09 0.67
CA LEU A 66 -7.70 19.81 0.01
C LEU A 66 -6.49 19.28 -0.76
N ALA A 67 -5.80 20.14 -1.50
CA ALA A 67 -4.60 19.77 -2.28
C ALA A 67 -3.46 19.26 -1.38
N LYS A 68 -3.26 19.83 -0.19
CA LYS A 68 -2.24 19.41 0.78
C LYS A 68 -2.42 17.96 1.26
N ASN A 69 -3.68 17.50 1.36
CA ASN A 69 -4.03 16.16 1.80
C ASN A 69 -3.99 15.11 0.67
N CYS A 70 -3.88 15.54 -0.59
CA CYS A 70 -3.69 14.63 -1.71
C CYS A 70 -2.28 14.04 -1.72
N ARG A 71 -2.14 12.77 -2.13
CA ARG A 71 -0.88 11.99 -2.13
C ARG A 71 0.31 12.74 -2.72
N HIS A 72 0.13 13.46 -3.82
CA HIS A 72 1.19 14.20 -4.51
C HIS A 72 1.02 15.72 -4.39
N LYS A 73 0.15 16.19 -3.48
CA LYS A 73 -0.16 17.62 -3.31
C LYS A 73 -0.48 18.32 -4.66
N MET A 74 -1.08 17.58 -5.60
CA MET A 74 -1.37 17.99 -6.99
C MET A 74 -0.11 18.41 -7.80
N LYS A 75 1.09 18.06 -7.35
CA LYS A 75 2.35 18.33 -8.06
C LYS A 75 2.78 17.10 -8.85
N TYR A 76 3.06 17.28 -10.15
CA TYR A 76 3.68 16.26 -10.99
C TYR A 76 5.20 16.46 -11.01
N HIS A 77 5.94 15.49 -10.53
CA HIS A 77 7.40 15.46 -10.67
C HIS A 77 7.78 14.39 -11.70
N ARG A 78 8.53 14.81 -12.75
CA ARG A 78 9.20 13.82 -13.62
C ARG A 78 10.24 13.07 -12.76
N ARG A 79 10.15 11.74 -12.74
CA ARG A 79 11.17 10.90 -12.10
C ARG A 79 12.45 10.97 -12.92
N LYS A 80 13.57 11.35 -12.27
CA LYS A 80 14.90 10.99 -12.78
C LYS A 80 15.11 9.52 -12.41
N SER A 81 15.39 8.68 -13.40
CA SER A 81 15.87 7.31 -13.20
C SER A 81 17.30 7.42 -12.64
N ILE A 82 17.49 7.02 -11.39
CA ILE A 82 18.81 6.83 -10.81
C ILE A 82 18.98 5.33 -10.71
N SER A 83 19.84 4.77 -11.56
CA SER A 83 20.31 3.39 -11.40
C SER A 83 21.30 3.38 -10.23
N HIS A 84 20.92 2.79 -9.12
CA HIS A 84 21.86 2.42 -8.07
C HIS A 84 22.34 0.99 -8.35
N GLU A 85 23.61 0.83 -8.60
CA GLU A 85 24.26 -0.48 -8.57
C GLU A 85 24.20 -1.01 -7.13
N THR A 86 23.33 -1.95 -6.88
CA THR A 86 23.32 -2.72 -5.63
C THR A 86 24.26 -3.89 -5.79
N LYS A 87 25.27 -3.99 -4.93
CA LYS A 87 26.15 -5.17 -4.84
C LYS A 87 25.27 -6.40 -4.61
N ALA A 88 25.50 -7.44 -5.42
CA ALA A 88 24.84 -8.72 -5.22
C ALA A 88 25.18 -9.25 -3.82
N THR A 89 24.19 -9.39 -2.95
CA THR A 89 24.33 -9.99 -1.64
C THR A 89 24.24 -11.51 -1.78
N ASN A 90 25.26 -12.21 -1.28
CA ASN A 90 25.28 -13.67 -1.32
C ASN A 90 24.49 -14.24 -0.14
N ILE A 91 23.15 -14.30 -0.27
CA ILE A 91 22.27 -14.94 0.70
C ILE A 91 22.31 -16.44 0.43
N LYS A 92 22.74 -17.24 1.41
CA LYS A 92 22.81 -18.71 1.29
C LYS A 92 21.40 -19.31 1.22
N ASN A 93 21.25 -20.41 0.50
CA ASN A 93 20.03 -21.24 0.43
C ASN A 93 18.75 -20.46 0.06
N ARG A 94 18.88 -19.34 -0.67
CA ARG A 94 17.72 -18.58 -1.11
C ARG A 94 16.93 -19.35 -2.17
N ILE A 95 15.60 -19.33 -2.06
CA ILE A 95 14.69 -19.90 -3.05
C ILE A 95 14.32 -18.81 -4.04
N SER A 96 14.49 -19.08 -5.34
CA SER A 96 14.16 -18.13 -6.39
C SER A 96 12.65 -17.88 -6.48
N ILE A 97 12.25 -16.66 -6.86
CA ILE A 97 10.84 -16.35 -7.15
C ILE A 97 10.26 -17.23 -8.28
N HIS A 98 11.12 -17.76 -9.15
CA HIS A 98 10.70 -18.67 -10.23
C HIS A 98 10.24 -20.05 -9.72
N GLU A 99 10.60 -20.40 -8.50
CA GLU A 99 10.16 -21.62 -7.81
C GLU A 99 8.84 -21.39 -7.02
N ARG A 100 8.36 -20.14 -6.98
CA ARG A 100 7.11 -19.83 -6.30
C ARG A 100 5.93 -20.48 -7.02
N PRO A 101 4.99 -21.14 -6.29
CA PRO A 101 3.83 -21.78 -6.89
C PRO A 101 3.02 -20.83 -7.78
N ALA A 102 2.51 -21.32 -8.91
CA ALA A 102 1.74 -20.52 -9.86
C ALA A 102 0.46 -19.93 -9.23
N GLU A 103 -0.11 -20.61 -8.24
CA GLU A 103 -1.28 -20.16 -7.47
C GLU A 103 -1.00 -18.90 -6.66
N ALA A 104 0.27 -18.59 -6.38
CA ALA A 104 0.68 -17.34 -5.72
C ALA A 104 0.67 -16.15 -6.71
N ASP A 105 -0.41 -16.04 -7.50
CA ASP A 105 -0.62 -15.03 -8.56
C ASP A 105 -1.10 -13.66 -8.03
N GLY A 106 -1.30 -13.55 -6.70
CA GLY A 106 -1.85 -12.37 -6.02
C GLY A 106 -3.37 -12.34 -5.92
N LYS A 107 -4.04 -13.47 -6.21
CA LYS A 107 -5.46 -13.72 -5.93
C LYS A 107 -5.64 -14.67 -4.75
N ARG A 108 -4.73 -15.66 -4.62
CA ARG A 108 -4.72 -16.58 -3.50
C ARG A 108 -4.45 -15.84 -2.20
N PHE A 109 -5.27 -16.08 -1.17
CA PHE A 109 -5.04 -15.56 0.17
C PHE A 109 -3.87 -16.26 0.86
N GLY A 110 -3.13 -15.52 1.68
CA GLY A 110 -2.02 -16.04 2.47
C GLY A 110 -0.64 -15.87 1.84
N ASP A 111 -0.54 -15.25 0.66
CA ASP A 111 0.74 -14.92 0.02
C ASP A 111 1.15 -13.49 0.40
N TRP A 112 2.31 -13.35 1.04
CA TRP A 112 2.80 -12.06 1.56
C TRP A 112 4.00 -11.54 0.78
N GLU A 113 4.09 -10.22 0.67
CA GLU A 113 5.30 -9.51 0.24
C GLU A 113 5.84 -8.70 1.39
N MET A 114 7.16 -8.65 1.57
CA MET A 114 7.80 -7.81 2.58
C MET A 114 8.89 -6.92 1.99
N ASP A 115 9.09 -5.76 2.61
CA ASP A 115 10.07 -4.76 2.22
C ASP A 115 10.41 -3.86 3.40
N LEU A 116 11.46 -3.05 3.28
CA LEU A 116 11.86 -2.07 4.28
C LEU A 116 11.69 -0.64 3.77
N ILE A 117 11.24 0.22 4.67
CA ILE A 117 11.35 1.67 4.52
C ILE A 117 12.52 2.10 5.40
N VAL A 118 13.60 2.57 4.78
CA VAL A 118 14.85 2.95 5.46
C VAL A 118 15.08 4.44 5.35
N ASP A 119 15.64 5.07 6.40
CA ASP A 119 16.15 6.43 6.39
C ASP A 119 17.67 6.50 6.16
N SER A 120 18.24 7.71 6.13
CA SER A 120 19.67 7.93 5.95
C SER A 120 20.53 7.41 7.11
N ASN A 121 19.96 7.26 8.30
CA ASN A 121 20.64 6.82 9.51
C ASN A 121 20.60 5.30 9.70
N GLY A 122 19.97 4.56 8.77
CA GLY A 122 19.84 3.10 8.84
C GLY A 122 18.67 2.61 9.70
N ASN A 123 17.86 3.52 10.27
CA ASN A 123 16.62 3.13 10.92
C ASN A 123 15.62 2.61 9.90
N ALA A 124 14.85 1.60 10.29
CA ALA A 124 13.97 0.91 9.35
C ALA A 124 12.58 0.61 9.92
N ILE A 125 11.61 0.59 9.02
CA ILE A 125 10.26 0.09 9.25
C ILE A 125 10.03 -1.09 8.31
N LEU A 126 9.72 -2.25 8.87
CA LEU A 126 9.26 -3.40 8.12
C LEU A 126 7.83 -3.14 7.64
N THR A 127 7.59 -3.38 6.37
CA THR A 127 6.26 -3.36 5.75
C THR A 127 5.98 -4.72 5.14
N MET A 128 4.82 -5.27 5.41
CA MET A 128 4.38 -6.55 4.84
C MET A 128 2.95 -6.39 4.33
N ILE A 129 2.67 -6.91 3.14
CA ILE A 129 1.31 -6.92 2.62
C ILE A 129 0.85 -8.34 2.29
N GLU A 130 -0.39 -8.65 2.58
CA GLU A 130 -1.07 -9.80 2.01
C GLU A 130 -1.51 -9.44 0.57
N ARG A 131 -1.12 -10.28 -0.42
CA ARG A 131 -1.17 -9.92 -1.84
C ARG A 131 -2.58 -9.85 -2.43
N SER A 132 -3.50 -10.67 -1.95
CA SER A 132 -4.87 -10.70 -2.48
C SER A 132 -5.68 -9.50 -2.01
N THR A 133 -5.59 -9.16 -0.73
CA THR A 133 -6.37 -8.12 -0.06
C THR A 133 -5.64 -6.77 0.05
N ASN A 134 -4.32 -6.73 -0.18
CA ASN A 134 -3.43 -5.61 0.12
C ASN A 134 -3.45 -5.18 1.60
N PHE A 135 -3.78 -6.09 2.52
CA PHE A 135 -3.73 -5.83 3.95
C PHE A 135 -2.29 -5.62 4.40
N LEU A 136 -2.05 -4.50 5.08
CA LEU A 136 -0.72 -4.04 5.48
C LEU A 136 -0.47 -4.33 6.95
N LEU A 137 0.69 -4.90 7.24
CA LEU A 137 1.31 -4.94 8.57
C LEU A 137 2.57 -4.09 8.56
N MET A 138 2.82 -3.37 9.65
CA MET A 138 4.01 -2.52 9.81
C MET A 138 4.61 -2.70 11.20
N ALA A 139 5.94 -2.64 11.28
CA ALA A 139 6.63 -2.56 12.57
C ALA A 139 7.93 -1.78 12.44
N LYS A 140 8.26 -0.96 13.44
CA LYS A 140 9.58 -0.33 13.57
C LYS A 140 10.61 -1.39 13.98
N LEU A 141 11.75 -1.39 13.30
CA LEU A 141 12.88 -2.26 13.66
C LEU A 141 13.77 -1.50 14.63
N ARG A 142 13.86 -1.95 15.87
CA ARG A 142 14.62 -1.28 16.92
C ARG A 142 16.12 -1.39 16.76
N GLU A 143 16.57 -2.43 16.07
CA GLU A 143 17.97 -2.72 15.81
C GLU A 143 18.37 -2.48 14.35
N GLY A 144 17.63 -1.61 13.65
CA GLY A 144 17.86 -1.29 12.24
C GLY A 144 17.68 -2.52 11.34
N LYS A 145 18.56 -2.68 10.36
CA LYS A 145 18.46 -3.74 9.32
C LYS A 145 19.12 -5.07 9.69
N LYS A 146 19.35 -5.34 10.97
CA LYS A 146 19.93 -6.62 11.37
C LYS A 146 18.99 -7.79 11.06
N SER A 147 19.50 -8.85 10.45
CA SER A 147 18.70 -9.93 9.86
C SER A 147 17.91 -10.72 10.91
N MET A 148 18.53 -11.13 12.02
CA MET A 148 17.84 -11.93 13.04
C MET A 148 16.75 -11.13 13.80
N PRO A 149 16.97 -9.89 14.26
CA PRO A 149 15.90 -9.05 14.82
C PRO A 149 14.75 -8.80 13.84
N LEU A 150 15.04 -8.62 12.55
CA LEU A 150 14.03 -8.53 11.51
C LEU A 150 13.24 -9.83 11.42
N ALA A 151 13.90 -10.98 11.32
CA ALA A 151 13.24 -12.29 11.23
C ALA A 151 12.30 -12.54 12.42
N LYS A 152 12.73 -12.21 13.65
CA LYS A 152 11.88 -12.27 14.85
C LYS A 152 10.66 -11.34 14.76
N THR A 153 10.82 -10.18 14.15
CA THR A 153 9.71 -9.23 13.93
C THR A 153 8.72 -9.77 12.91
N VAL A 154 9.19 -10.35 11.79
CA VAL A 154 8.36 -11.03 10.79
C VAL A 154 7.58 -12.16 11.44
N TRP A 155 8.24 -13.03 12.19
CA TRP A 155 7.59 -14.13 12.92
C TRP A 155 6.49 -13.63 13.83
N ARG A 156 6.76 -12.62 14.68
CA ARG A 156 5.77 -12.05 15.60
C ARG A 156 4.55 -11.48 14.88
N LEU A 157 4.75 -10.82 13.74
CA LEU A 157 3.65 -10.22 12.96
C LEU A 157 2.80 -11.28 12.26
N LEU A 158 3.41 -12.37 11.78
CA LEU A 158 2.71 -13.41 11.01
C LEU A 158 2.25 -14.60 11.85
N LEU A 159 2.73 -14.75 13.08
CA LEU A 159 2.36 -15.85 13.97
C LEU A 159 0.83 -16.01 14.13
N PRO A 160 0.02 -14.93 14.26
CA PRO A 160 -1.44 -15.06 14.35
C PRO A 160 -2.07 -15.71 13.09
N TYR A 161 -1.40 -15.64 11.94
CA TYR A 161 -1.91 -16.12 10.65
C TYR A 161 -1.30 -17.47 10.24
N LYS A 162 -0.43 -18.07 11.09
CA LYS A 162 0.21 -19.35 10.80
C LYS A 162 -0.83 -20.45 10.56
N GLY A 163 -0.54 -21.36 9.64
CA GLY A 163 -1.43 -22.43 9.22
C GLY A 163 -2.03 -22.14 7.84
N GLU A 164 -3.33 -22.36 7.66
CA GLU A 164 -3.97 -22.26 6.35
C GLU A 164 -3.99 -20.84 5.77
N ASN A 165 -3.85 -19.84 6.61
CA ASN A 165 -3.89 -18.42 6.22
C ASN A 165 -2.51 -17.83 5.91
N LEU A 166 -1.44 -18.62 5.96
CA LEU A 166 -0.08 -18.21 5.59
C LEU A 166 0.51 -19.26 4.64
N LYS A 167 0.83 -18.85 3.42
CA LYS A 167 1.28 -19.75 2.35
C LYS A 167 2.71 -19.47 1.91
N THR A 168 3.02 -18.23 1.56
CA THR A 168 4.35 -17.84 1.07
C THR A 168 4.72 -16.43 1.53
N ILE A 169 6.03 -16.16 1.55
CA ILE A 169 6.57 -14.81 1.76
C ILE A 169 7.49 -14.50 0.58
N THR A 170 7.40 -13.29 0.03
CA THR A 170 8.30 -12.83 -1.05
C THR A 170 9.04 -11.58 -0.61
N THR A 171 10.35 -11.53 -0.86
CA THR A 171 11.22 -10.40 -0.53
C THR A 171 12.24 -10.12 -1.65
N ASP A 172 13.04 -9.06 -1.51
CA ASP A 172 14.20 -8.83 -2.37
C ASP A 172 15.50 -9.47 -1.81
N ASN A 173 16.60 -9.21 -2.51
CA ASN A 173 17.91 -9.77 -2.18
C ASN A 173 18.69 -8.92 -1.14
N GLY A 174 18.01 -8.16 -0.28
CA GLY A 174 18.68 -7.40 0.78
C GLY A 174 19.32 -8.31 1.83
N SER A 175 20.53 -7.98 2.29
CA SER A 175 21.24 -8.72 3.34
C SER A 175 20.47 -8.81 4.65
N GLU A 176 19.56 -7.89 4.88
CA GLU A 176 18.62 -7.88 6.01
C GLU A 176 17.69 -9.10 6.06
N PHE A 177 17.47 -9.77 4.93
CA PHE A 177 16.66 -10.98 4.83
C PHE A 177 17.48 -12.28 4.91
N ALA A 178 18.77 -12.21 5.26
CA ALA A 178 19.64 -13.38 5.34
C ALA A 178 19.19 -14.44 6.36
N ALA A 179 18.39 -14.07 7.37
CA ALA A 179 17.81 -15.02 8.35
C ALA A 179 16.47 -15.63 7.89
N HIS A 180 16.23 -15.73 6.58
CA HIS A 180 14.99 -16.28 5.99
C HIS A 180 14.75 -17.74 6.34
N GLU A 181 15.81 -18.56 6.48
CA GLU A 181 15.69 -19.98 6.88
C GLU A 181 15.05 -20.10 8.27
N TRP A 182 15.42 -19.23 9.20
CA TRP A 182 14.82 -19.17 10.52
C TRP A 182 13.31 -18.78 10.42
N ILE A 183 12.95 -17.86 9.53
CA ILE A 183 11.53 -17.51 9.27
C ILE A 183 10.78 -18.74 8.76
N THR A 184 11.34 -19.43 7.77
CA THR A 184 10.76 -20.65 7.19
C THR A 184 10.57 -21.74 8.26
N GLU A 185 11.59 -21.99 9.11
CA GLU A 185 11.49 -22.96 10.21
C GLU A 185 10.36 -22.62 11.18
N LYS A 186 10.28 -21.35 11.61
CA LYS A 186 9.31 -20.92 12.64
C LYS A 186 7.89 -20.80 12.13
N LEU A 187 7.69 -20.36 10.89
CA LEU A 187 6.36 -20.16 10.30
C LEU A 187 5.87 -21.37 9.49
N GLY A 188 6.78 -22.23 9.03
CA GLY A 188 6.44 -23.38 8.22
C GLY A 188 6.13 -23.03 6.74
N VAL A 189 6.59 -21.88 6.26
CA VAL A 189 6.31 -21.41 4.89
C VAL A 189 7.58 -20.94 4.19
N PRO A 190 7.69 -21.13 2.85
CA PRO A 190 8.87 -20.73 2.10
C PRO A 190 8.97 -19.20 1.96
N VAL A 191 10.21 -18.71 1.94
CA VAL A 191 10.56 -17.32 1.61
C VAL A 191 11.21 -17.29 0.23
N PHE A 192 10.55 -16.63 -0.73
CA PHE A 192 11.03 -16.47 -2.10
C PHE A 192 11.72 -15.12 -2.30
N PHE A 193 12.77 -15.13 -3.11
CA PHE A 193 13.56 -13.95 -3.42
C PHE A 193 13.36 -13.51 -4.86
N THR A 194 13.06 -12.22 -5.06
CA THR A 194 12.93 -11.64 -6.39
C THR A 194 14.28 -11.63 -7.12
N ASP A 195 14.23 -11.52 -8.45
CA ASP A 195 15.44 -11.28 -9.23
C ASP A 195 16.04 -9.90 -8.90
N ALA A 196 17.33 -9.78 -9.09
CA ALA A 196 18.01 -8.50 -8.97
C ALA A 196 17.37 -7.50 -9.95
N TYR A 197 17.19 -6.26 -9.49
CA TYR A 197 16.59 -5.16 -10.28
C TYR A 197 15.13 -5.38 -10.74
N SER A 198 14.46 -6.41 -10.28
CA SER A 198 13.11 -6.79 -10.69
C SER A 198 12.03 -6.35 -9.67
N SER A 199 12.00 -5.07 -9.36
CA SER A 199 11.07 -4.50 -8.37
C SER A 199 9.60 -4.74 -8.68
N TRP A 200 9.24 -4.95 -9.96
CA TRP A 200 7.87 -5.28 -10.37
C TRP A 200 7.37 -6.62 -9.83
N GLN A 201 8.28 -7.56 -9.47
CA GLN A 201 7.92 -8.87 -8.91
C GLN A 201 7.33 -8.77 -7.49
N LYS A 202 7.52 -7.64 -6.81
CA LYS A 202 6.86 -7.28 -5.53
C LYS A 202 6.17 -5.90 -5.60
N GLY A 203 5.43 -5.69 -6.68
CA GLY A 203 4.76 -4.43 -6.97
C GLY A 203 3.70 -4.02 -5.93
N GLY A 204 3.15 -4.97 -5.18
CA GLY A 204 2.15 -4.72 -4.16
C GLY A 204 2.74 -3.94 -2.97
N VAL A 205 3.80 -4.46 -2.35
CA VAL A 205 4.44 -3.79 -1.21
C VAL A 205 5.09 -2.47 -1.62
N GLU A 206 5.69 -2.39 -2.84
CA GLU A 206 6.22 -1.13 -3.34
C GLU A 206 5.16 -0.04 -3.50
N ASN A 207 4.00 -0.39 -4.06
CA ASN A 207 2.89 0.55 -4.18
C ASN A 207 2.37 0.99 -2.81
N THR A 208 2.35 0.08 -1.84
CA THR A 208 1.96 0.38 -0.47
C THR A 208 3.01 1.26 0.20
N ASN A 209 4.31 1.00 0.01
CA ASN A 209 5.38 1.86 0.52
C ASN A 209 5.29 3.30 -0.02
N LYS A 210 4.86 3.47 -1.28
CA LYS A 210 4.56 4.81 -1.83
C LYS A 210 3.40 5.50 -1.10
N LEU A 211 2.46 4.76 -0.52
CA LEU A 211 1.39 5.34 0.32
C LEU A 211 1.91 5.65 1.73
N VAL A 212 2.73 4.77 2.32
CA VAL A 212 3.37 5.02 3.61
C VAL A 212 4.23 6.28 3.55
N ARG A 213 4.91 6.52 2.43
CA ARG A 213 5.72 7.72 2.18
C ARG A 213 4.92 9.04 2.14
N GLN A 214 3.60 8.99 2.06
CA GLN A 214 2.73 10.16 2.29
C GLN A 214 2.81 10.65 3.75
N TYR A 215 2.99 9.72 4.68
CA TYR A 215 3.02 9.96 6.14
C TYR A 215 4.45 10.04 6.70
N ILE A 216 5.36 9.28 6.08
CA ILE A 216 6.78 9.19 6.42
C ILE A 216 7.58 9.54 5.16
N PRO A 217 7.72 10.83 4.79
CA PRO A 217 8.44 11.24 3.59
C PRO A 217 9.92 10.87 3.64
N LYS A 218 10.56 10.80 2.48
CA LYS A 218 12.02 10.65 2.39
C LYS A 218 12.70 11.81 3.12
N GLY A 219 13.74 11.52 3.90
CA GLY A 219 14.45 12.51 4.72
C GLY A 219 13.90 12.69 6.14
N MET A 220 12.73 12.10 6.47
CA MET A 220 12.27 12.06 7.85
C MET A 220 13.09 11.04 8.64
N ASP A 221 13.53 11.40 9.84
CA ASP A 221 14.18 10.48 10.79
C ASP A 221 13.15 9.48 11.34
N ILE A 222 13.38 8.20 11.05
CA ILE A 222 12.51 7.11 11.51
C ILE A 222 12.68 6.88 13.01
N SER A 223 13.81 7.28 13.61
CA SER A 223 14.01 7.13 15.05
C SER A 223 12.96 7.89 15.88
N GLU A 224 12.47 9.02 15.37
CA GLU A 224 11.43 9.82 15.98
C GLU A 224 10.00 9.32 15.75
N VAL A 225 9.82 8.37 14.82
CA VAL A 225 8.49 7.80 14.51
C VAL A 225 8.12 6.80 15.60
N THR A 226 7.09 7.11 16.37
CA THR A 226 6.59 6.23 17.44
C THR A 226 5.83 5.03 16.91
N ASP A 227 5.79 3.93 17.68
CA ASP A 227 4.99 2.74 17.34
C ASP A 227 3.50 3.09 17.20
N ARG A 228 2.98 4.01 18.03
CA ARG A 228 1.61 4.53 17.92
C ARG A 228 1.35 5.22 16.58
N ARG A 229 2.31 5.99 16.07
CA ARG A 229 2.21 6.63 14.76
C ARG A 229 2.22 5.59 13.64
N ILE A 230 3.06 4.56 13.73
CA ILE A 230 3.09 3.45 12.77
C ILE A 230 1.75 2.72 12.74
N ALA A 231 1.20 2.37 13.91
CA ALA A 231 -0.11 1.72 14.01
C ALA A 231 -1.24 2.58 13.42
N SER A 232 -1.21 3.91 13.65
CA SER A 232 -2.16 4.84 13.05
C SER A 232 -2.07 4.88 11.52
N ILE A 233 -0.86 4.92 10.97
CA ILE A 233 -0.62 4.90 9.51
C ILE A 233 -1.11 3.57 8.92
N GLN A 234 -0.76 2.45 9.53
CA GLN A 234 -1.23 1.12 9.13
C GLN A 234 -2.76 1.06 9.09
N ALA A 235 -3.43 1.53 10.15
CA ALA A 235 -4.89 1.55 10.23
C ALA A 235 -5.51 2.43 9.13
N LYS A 236 -4.96 3.62 8.87
CA LYS A 236 -5.44 4.50 7.78
C LYS A 236 -5.29 3.86 6.40
N ILE A 237 -4.16 3.21 6.13
CA ILE A 237 -3.93 2.56 4.84
C ILE A 237 -4.84 1.34 4.67
N ASN A 238 -5.07 0.57 5.73
CA ASN A 238 -5.96 -0.60 5.72
C ASN A 238 -7.46 -0.25 5.62
N ARG A 239 -7.85 0.97 5.96
CA ARG A 239 -9.22 1.49 5.76
C ARG A 239 -9.41 2.21 4.42
N ARG A 240 -8.34 2.34 3.60
CA ARG A 240 -8.41 3.04 2.32
C ARG A 240 -8.99 2.14 1.24
N PRO A 241 -10.13 2.51 0.60
CA PRO A 241 -10.74 1.70 -0.46
C PRO A 241 -9.77 1.39 -1.59
N ARG A 242 -9.88 0.20 -2.17
CA ARG A 242 -9.05 -0.23 -3.29
C ARG A 242 -9.89 -0.60 -4.49
N GLU A 243 -9.56 -0.06 -5.65
CA GLU A 243 -10.24 -0.40 -6.90
C GLU A 243 -10.14 -1.90 -7.21
N LYS A 244 -8.95 -2.50 -6.96
CA LYS A 244 -8.72 -3.97 -7.09
C LYS A 244 -9.72 -4.77 -6.24
N LEU A 245 -10.20 -4.24 -5.13
CA LEU A 245 -11.16 -4.87 -4.22
C LEU A 245 -12.59 -4.35 -4.43
N ASN A 246 -12.90 -3.88 -5.64
CA ASN A 246 -14.20 -3.25 -5.93
C ASN A 246 -14.58 -2.19 -4.88
N PHE A 247 -13.60 -1.35 -4.52
CA PHE A 247 -13.69 -0.27 -3.53
C PHE A 247 -14.02 -0.71 -2.09
N SER A 248 -13.93 -2.01 -1.76
CA SER A 248 -13.78 -2.46 -0.37
C SER A 248 -12.43 -2.05 0.19
N THR A 249 -12.29 -2.10 1.51
CA THR A 249 -11.02 -1.82 2.18
C THR A 249 -10.19 -3.09 2.38
N PRO A 250 -8.85 -2.99 2.41
CA PRO A 250 -7.99 -4.12 2.77
C PRO A 250 -8.38 -4.81 4.07
N LYS A 251 -8.79 -4.02 5.09
CA LYS A 251 -9.22 -4.56 6.38
C LYS A 251 -10.47 -5.44 6.24
N GLU A 252 -11.49 -4.96 5.55
CA GLU A 252 -12.74 -5.71 5.35
C GLU A 252 -12.48 -7.03 4.62
N GLU A 253 -11.78 -6.98 3.49
CA GLU A 253 -11.53 -8.18 2.67
C GLU A 253 -10.61 -9.17 3.39
N PHE A 254 -9.62 -8.70 4.14
CA PHE A 254 -8.73 -9.58 4.90
C PHE A 254 -9.49 -10.35 5.99
N PHE A 255 -10.24 -9.66 6.84
CA PHE A 255 -10.96 -10.31 7.93
C PHE A 255 -12.18 -11.11 7.47
N LYS A 256 -12.75 -10.81 6.29
CA LYS A 256 -13.80 -11.62 5.68
C LYS A 256 -13.30 -13.02 5.28
N VAL A 257 -12.03 -13.16 4.91
CA VAL A 257 -11.44 -14.46 4.53
C VAL A 257 -10.82 -15.14 5.76
N TYR A 258 -10.27 -14.35 6.70
CA TYR A 258 -9.60 -14.84 7.89
C TYR A 258 -10.58 -15.37 8.97
N SER A 259 -11.85 -14.92 8.94
CA SER A 259 -12.91 -15.36 9.85
C SER A 259 -13.34 -16.78 9.52
#